data_1a53ae16cb7e0619939b59ff1670154c
#
_entry.id   1a53ae16cb7e0619939b59ff1670154c
#
_cell.length_a   1.000
_cell.length_b   1.000
_cell.length_c   1.000
_cell.angle_alpha   90.00
_cell.angle_beta   90.00
_cell.angle_gamma   90.00
#
_symmetry.space_group_name_H-M   'P 1'
#
loop_
_entity.id
_entity.type
_entity.pdbx_description
1 polymer ?
#
loop_
_entity_poly.entity_id
_entity_poly.type
_entity_poly.pdbx_seq_one_letter_code
_entity_poly.pdbx_strand_id
1 'polypeptide(L)'
;MSYAQFLKRFSSEVACAEYLYKTRWPNGFVCPVCGHNHSYELKGVGRYQCTKCRHQTSITANTIMHHTRLPLTKWFWAIYLVACDKRGISALTLASRISVSYDTAWYLLKRIRKAMENRDARYILGGIIEFDDSYFGAKIKGVRGRKSGNQGVFVAVGKDTEGHPRYLKMLTTPNIQITSVKKFVDENLEIGSNVETDGFRSYRQPLAENFIHYAEDFSPVSDHLKWLHRIIGNAKNFINGTYHGVSTKHLQMYLSEFCYRFNRRNFGGAIFDRLLLAIVG
;
A
#
# COMPACT_ATOMS: atom_id res chain seq x y z
N MET A 1 9.43 11.51 12.69
CA MET A 1 10.27 12.67 12.27
C MET A 1 9.39 13.90 12.25
N SER A 2 9.77 14.98 12.97
CA SER A 2 9.04 16.27 12.94
C SER A 2 9.32 17.02 11.64
N TYR A 3 8.51 18.05 11.35
CA TYR A 3 8.69 18.93 10.20
C TYR A 3 10.07 19.62 10.19
N ALA A 4 10.48 20.17 11.33
CA ALA A 4 11.79 20.82 11.46
C ALA A 4 12.95 19.85 11.22
N GLN A 5 12.84 18.62 11.74
CA GLN A 5 13.84 17.57 11.49
C GLN A 5 13.92 17.19 10.02
N PHE A 6 12.74 17.11 9.35
CA PHE A 6 12.68 16.83 7.91
C PHE A 6 13.41 17.90 7.11
N LEU A 7 13.10 19.18 7.33
CA LEU A 7 13.73 20.31 6.63
C LEU A 7 15.25 20.34 6.83
N LYS A 8 15.71 20.15 8.06
CA LYS A 8 17.15 20.10 8.37
C LYS A 8 17.85 18.94 7.65
N ARG A 9 17.20 17.77 7.55
CA ARG A 9 17.79 16.55 7.01
C ARG A 9 17.80 16.50 5.49
N PHE A 10 16.80 17.08 4.84
CA PHE A 10 16.55 17.00 3.40
C PHE A 10 16.46 18.37 2.72
N SER A 11 17.40 19.26 3.10
CA SER A 11 17.43 20.66 2.63
C SER A 11 17.95 20.82 1.20
N SER A 12 18.61 19.79 0.62
CA SER A 12 19.23 19.86 -0.71
C SER A 12 19.06 18.57 -1.51
N GLU A 13 19.23 18.66 -2.83
CA GLU A 13 19.25 17.48 -3.73
C GLU A 13 20.35 16.50 -3.33
N VAL A 14 21.52 17.00 -2.93
CA VAL A 14 22.64 16.17 -2.49
C VAL A 14 22.27 15.37 -1.25
N ALA A 15 21.71 16.01 -0.22
CA ALA A 15 21.26 15.32 1.00
C ALA A 15 20.18 14.25 0.72
N CYS A 16 19.25 14.54 -0.19
CA CYS A 16 18.24 13.56 -0.62
C CYS A 16 18.89 12.40 -1.38
N ALA A 17 19.85 12.67 -2.27
CA ALA A 17 20.54 11.66 -3.05
C ALA A 17 21.39 10.73 -2.17
N GLU A 18 22.16 11.29 -1.23
CA GLU A 18 22.95 10.51 -0.27
C GLU A 18 22.09 9.58 0.58
N TYR A 19 20.96 10.10 1.05
CA TYR A 19 20.02 9.29 1.83
C TYR A 19 19.38 8.18 0.99
N LEU A 20 18.98 8.49 -0.25
CA LEU A 20 18.41 7.52 -1.17
C LEU A 20 19.45 6.45 -1.56
N TYR A 21 20.72 6.84 -1.75
CA TYR A 21 21.83 5.91 -2.00
C TYR A 21 21.97 4.89 -0.86
N LYS A 22 22.07 5.39 0.39
CA LYS A 22 22.19 4.53 1.59
C LYS A 22 20.97 3.61 1.76
N THR A 23 19.78 4.10 1.42
CA THR A 23 18.54 3.30 1.49
C THR A 23 18.53 2.20 0.43
N ARG A 24 19.00 2.50 -0.78
CA ARG A 24 19.01 1.56 -1.90
C ARG A 24 20.15 0.54 -1.81
N TRP A 25 21.32 0.98 -1.39
CA TRP A 25 22.54 0.20 -1.29
C TRP A 25 23.13 0.28 0.12
N PRO A 26 22.50 -0.35 1.11
CA PRO A 26 22.94 -0.26 2.51
C PRO A 26 24.35 -0.80 2.74
N ASN A 27 24.79 -1.76 1.90
CA ASN A 27 26.13 -2.37 1.94
C ASN A 27 27.05 -1.84 0.83
N GLY A 28 26.74 -0.68 0.25
CA GLY A 28 27.47 -0.10 -0.88
C GLY A 28 26.86 -0.44 -2.24
N PHE A 29 27.38 0.22 -3.28
CA PHE A 29 26.89 0.07 -4.65
C PHE A 29 26.83 -1.38 -5.11
N VAL A 30 25.77 -1.76 -5.80
CA VAL A 30 25.63 -3.04 -6.52
C VAL A 30 25.17 -2.76 -7.94
N CYS A 31 25.97 -3.18 -8.92
CA CYS A 31 25.65 -3.00 -10.32
C CYS A 31 24.40 -3.83 -10.70
N PRO A 32 23.34 -3.22 -11.28
CA PRO A 32 22.11 -3.94 -11.61
C PRO A 32 22.29 -4.92 -12.80
N VAL A 33 23.41 -4.88 -13.51
CA VAL A 33 23.68 -5.75 -14.66
C VAL A 33 24.61 -6.90 -14.34
N CYS A 34 25.73 -6.64 -13.65
CA CYS A 34 26.75 -7.67 -13.40
C CYS A 34 27.02 -7.98 -11.91
N GLY A 35 26.27 -7.36 -10.99
CA GLY A 35 26.41 -7.59 -9.53
C GLY A 35 27.69 -7.03 -8.91
N HIS A 36 28.60 -6.38 -9.71
CA HIS A 36 29.85 -5.83 -9.17
C HIS A 36 29.58 -4.70 -8.16
N ASN A 37 30.42 -4.59 -7.14
CA ASN A 37 30.20 -3.73 -5.97
C ASN A 37 31.01 -2.41 -5.98
N HIS A 38 31.73 -2.09 -7.06
CA HIS A 38 32.45 -0.83 -7.20
C HIS A 38 31.93 0.00 -8.36
N SER A 39 31.90 1.33 -8.16
CA SER A 39 31.48 2.31 -9.17
C SER A 39 32.24 3.61 -9.05
N TYR A 40 32.32 4.34 -10.15
CA TYR A 40 32.67 5.76 -10.16
C TYR A 40 31.39 6.59 -10.11
N GLU A 41 31.41 7.66 -9.31
CA GLU A 41 30.37 8.68 -9.37
C GLU A 41 30.63 9.57 -10.59
N LEU A 42 29.60 9.74 -11.42
CA LEU A 42 29.65 10.59 -12.60
C LEU A 42 29.25 12.03 -12.25
N LYS A 43 29.58 12.97 -13.13
CA LYS A 43 29.08 14.35 -13.01
C LYS A 43 27.56 14.36 -12.91
N GLY A 44 27.05 15.02 -11.90
CA GLY A 44 25.62 15.11 -11.60
C GLY A 44 25.20 14.19 -10.44
N VAL A 45 24.21 14.64 -9.69
CA VAL A 45 23.78 14.01 -8.45
C VAL A 45 23.21 12.62 -8.70
N GLY A 46 23.74 11.60 -8.03
CA GLY A 46 23.20 10.25 -8.00
C GLY A 46 23.36 9.44 -9.29
N ARG A 47 24.44 9.66 -10.06
CA ARG A 47 24.81 8.87 -11.24
C ARG A 47 26.08 8.08 -10.98
N TYR A 48 26.09 6.80 -11.34
CA TYR A 48 27.17 5.86 -11.07
C TYR A 48 27.51 5.02 -12.28
N GLN A 49 28.79 4.76 -12.53
CA GLN A 49 29.27 3.84 -13.58
C GLN A 49 29.99 2.66 -12.94
N CYS A 50 29.56 1.45 -13.25
CA CYS A 50 30.22 0.23 -12.80
C CYS A 50 31.67 0.15 -13.31
N THR A 51 32.63 -0.15 -12.44
CA THR A 51 34.04 -0.27 -12.82
C THR A 51 34.32 -1.49 -13.69
N LYS A 52 33.50 -2.56 -13.57
CA LYS A 52 33.67 -3.83 -14.32
C LYS A 52 33.01 -3.79 -15.72
N CYS A 53 31.70 -3.56 -15.79
CA CYS A 53 30.95 -3.67 -17.05
C CYS A 53 30.63 -2.32 -17.70
N ARG A 54 31.08 -1.20 -17.12
CA ARG A 54 30.85 0.18 -17.62
C ARG A 54 29.37 0.59 -17.66
N HIS A 55 28.44 -0.24 -17.17
CA HIS A 55 27.03 0.11 -17.12
C HIS A 55 26.83 1.36 -16.26
N GLN A 56 26.08 2.34 -16.80
CA GLN A 56 25.70 3.55 -16.06
C GLN A 56 24.30 3.42 -15.50
N THR A 57 24.14 3.74 -14.23
CA THR A 57 22.87 3.73 -13.53
C THR A 57 22.67 4.99 -12.70
N SER A 58 21.44 5.33 -12.39
CA SER A 58 21.11 6.37 -11.41
C SER A 58 20.51 5.76 -10.15
N ILE A 59 20.55 6.50 -9.04
CA ILE A 59 19.89 6.08 -7.79
C ILE A 59 18.38 5.90 -7.94
N THR A 60 17.75 6.50 -8.96
CA THR A 60 16.33 6.37 -9.24
C THR A 60 16.00 5.29 -10.27
N ALA A 61 17.00 4.73 -10.97
CA ALA A 61 16.78 3.71 -11.99
C ALA A 61 16.15 2.45 -11.38
N ASN A 62 15.14 1.86 -12.05
CA ASN A 62 14.40 0.67 -11.59
C ASN A 62 13.63 0.85 -10.27
N THR A 63 13.41 2.09 -9.84
CA THR A 63 12.53 2.43 -8.71
C THR A 63 11.25 3.08 -9.24
N ILE A 64 10.29 3.39 -8.36
CA ILE A 64 9.13 4.18 -8.77
C ILE A 64 9.47 5.60 -9.22
N MET A 65 10.68 6.08 -8.94
CA MET A 65 11.22 7.37 -9.40
C MET A 65 11.93 7.27 -10.76
N HIS A 66 11.94 6.11 -11.41
CA HIS A 66 12.58 5.90 -12.71
C HIS A 66 12.09 6.92 -13.73
N HIS A 67 13.02 7.50 -14.51
CA HIS A 67 12.77 8.55 -15.49
C HIS A 67 12.11 9.84 -14.94
N THR A 68 12.20 10.08 -13.63
CA THR A 68 11.69 11.34 -13.08
C THR A 68 12.51 12.54 -13.56
N ARG A 69 11.81 13.62 -13.91
CA ARG A 69 12.41 14.95 -14.13
C ARG A 69 12.22 15.86 -12.90
N LEU A 70 11.42 15.39 -11.93
CA LEU A 70 11.15 16.12 -10.71
C LEU A 70 12.34 16.00 -9.76
N PRO A 71 12.80 17.11 -9.14
CA PRO A 71 13.85 17.07 -8.13
C PRO A 71 13.54 16.09 -6.98
N LEU A 72 14.58 15.46 -6.42
CA LEU A 72 14.44 14.55 -5.28
C LEU A 72 13.86 15.26 -4.06
N THR A 73 14.20 16.52 -3.85
CA THR A 73 13.62 17.34 -2.77
C THR A 73 12.11 17.38 -2.85
N LYS A 74 11.51 17.49 -4.04
CA LYS A 74 10.05 17.43 -4.24
C LYS A 74 9.47 16.04 -3.97
N TRP A 75 10.18 14.98 -4.35
CA TRP A 75 9.82 13.60 -4.04
C TRP A 75 9.81 13.35 -2.53
N PHE A 76 10.87 13.75 -1.83
CA PHE A 76 10.99 13.59 -0.39
C PHE A 76 9.90 14.37 0.35
N TRP A 77 9.57 15.58 -0.10
CA TRP A 77 8.45 16.34 0.41
C TRP A 77 7.12 15.61 0.24
N ALA A 78 6.84 15.09 -0.96
CA ALA A 78 5.63 14.33 -1.23
C ALA A 78 5.54 13.09 -0.32
N ILE A 79 6.64 12.33 -0.22
CA ILE A 79 6.72 11.13 0.63
C ILE A 79 6.52 11.49 2.11
N TYR A 80 7.12 12.59 2.58
CA TYR A 80 6.95 13.07 3.95
C TYR A 80 5.50 13.43 4.25
N LEU A 81 4.87 14.22 3.39
CA LEU A 81 3.47 14.63 3.56
C LEU A 81 2.52 13.43 3.52
N VAL A 82 2.75 12.49 2.61
CA VAL A 82 2.00 11.23 2.57
C VAL A 82 2.22 10.42 3.83
N ALA A 83 3.43 10.31 4.36
CA ALA A 83 3.73 9.53 5.56
C ALA A 83 3.13 10.13 6.84
N CYS A 84 3.08 11.46 6.96
CA CYS A 84 2.67 12.14 8.18
C CYS A 84 1.15 12.30 8.35
N ASP A 85 0.38 12.40 7.27
CA ASP A 85 -1.08 12.61 7.36
C ASP A 85 -1.84 11.27 7.30
N LYS A 86 -2.38 10.84 8.44
CA LYS A 86 -3.16 9.59 8.55
C LYS A 86 -4.44 9.59 7.71
N ARG A 87 -4.97 10.75 7.38
CA ARG A 87 -6.20 10.90 6.57
C ARG A 87 -5.95 10.72 5.08
N GLY A 88 -4.67 10.67 4.66
CA GLY A 88 -4.28 10.76 3.26
C GLY A 88 -4.18 12.23 2.80
N ILE A 89 -3.75 12.43 1.57
CA ILE A 89 -3.59 13.76 0.97
C ILE A 89 -4.15 13.76 -0.46
N SER A 90 -4.97 14.76 -0.79
CA SER A 90 -5.48 14.93 -2.15
C SER A 90 -4.39 15.46 -3.10
N ALA A 91 -4.52 15.19 -4.39
CA ALA A 91 -3.57 15.70 -5.39
C ALA A 91 -3.55 17.24 -5.43
N LEU A 92 -4.70 17.87 -5.22
CA LEU A 92 -4.80 19.33 -5.16
C LEU A 92 -4.02 19.91 -3.97
N THR A 93 -4.19 19.31 -2.79
CA THR A 93 -3.47 19.71 -1.58
C THR A 93 -1.97 19.47 -1.72
N LEU A 94 -1.57 18.32 -2.29
CA LEU A 94 -0.16 18.04 -2.52
C LEU A 94 0.46 19.04 -3.51
N ALA A 95 -0.21 19.30 -4.64
CA ALA A 95 0.22 20.24 -5.66
C ALA A 95 0.55 21.62 -5.07
N SER A 96 -0.37 22.15 -4.25
CA SER A 96 -0.19 23.42 -3.54
C SER A 96 1.02 23.39 -2.58
N ARG A 97 1.14 22.32 -1.78
CA ARG A 97 2.19 22.26 -0.73
C ARG A 97 3.61 22.10 -1.27
N ILE A 98 3.78 21.41 -2.41
CA ILE A 98 5.11 21.21 -3.01
C ILE A 98 5.34 22.07 -4.25
N SER A 99 4.40 22.97 -4.59
CA SER A 99 4.49 23.90 -5.73
C SER A 99 4.77 23.16 -7.05
N VAL A 100 3.84 22.30 -7.46
CA VAL A 100 3.83 21.58 -8.75
C VAL A 100 2.43 21.64 -9.36
N SER A 101 2.28 21.25 -10.64
CA SER A 101 0.96 21.11 -11.27
C SER A 101 0.14 19.98 -10.62
N TYR A 102 -1.18 20.06 -10.76
CA TYR A 102 -2.09 19.00 -10.31
C TYR A 102 -1.71 17.64 -10.90
N ASP A 103 -1.45 17.57 -12.20
CA ASP A 103 -1.09 16.34 -12.91
C ASP A 103 0.21 15.73 -12.36
N THR A 104 1.21 16.58 -12.06
CA THR A 104 2.45 16.13 -11.43
C THR A 104 2.20 15.56 -10.04
N ALA A 105 1.41 16.22 -9.21
CA ALA A 105 1.06 15.75 -7.88
C ALA A 105 0.23 14.45 -7.91
N TRP A 106 -0.73 14.35 -8.83
CA TRP A 106 -1.52 13.15 -9.04
C TRP A 106 -0.66 11.96 -9.45
N TYR A 107 0.27 12.19 -10.39
CA TYR A 107 1.21 11.16 -10.84
C TYR A 107 2.17 10.71 -9.73
N LEU A 108 2.66 11.66 -8.90
CA LEU A 108 3.46 11.34 -7.71
C LEU A 108 2.70 10.41 -6.75
N LEU A 109 1.47 10.79 -6.39
CA LEU A 109 0.63 9.98 -5.51
C LEU A 109 0.36 8.59 -6.09
N LYS A 110 0.10 8.51 -7.41
CA LYS A 110 -0.08 7.23 -8.10
C LYS A 110 1.15 6.34 -7.96
N ARG A 111 2.35 6.87 -8.15
CA ARG A 111 3.60 6.13 -8.02
C ARG A 111 3.88 5.71 -6.58
N ILE A 112 3.66 6.59 -5.60
CA ILE A 112 3.81 6.29 -4.18
C ILE A 112 2.85 5.16 -3.77
N ARG A 113 1.58 5.23 -4.18
CA ARG A 113 0.58 4.17 -3.94
C ARG A 113 0.99 2.85 -4.58
N LYS A 114 1.59 2.89 -5.77
CA LYS A 114 2.11 1.67 -6.42
C LYS A 114 3.25 1.03 -5.63
N ALA A 115 4.14 1.82 -5.03
CA ALA A 115 5.17 1.28 -4.13
C ALA A 115 4.57 0.64 -2.88
N MET A 116 3.54 1.26 -2.31
CA MET A 116 2.81 0.69 -1.17
C MET A 116 2.16 -0.65 -1.52
N GLU A 117 1.48 -0.72 -2.67
CA GLU A 117 0.86 -1.93 -3.21
C GLU A 117 1.89 -3.04 -3.42
N ASN A 118 2.98 -2.76 -4.15
CA ASN A 118 4.03 -3.72 -4.43
C ASN A 118 4.69 -4.26 -3.14
N ARG A 119 4.82 -3.41 -2.12
CA ARG A 119 5.38 -3.81 -0.83
C ARG A 119 4.45 -4.76 -0.08
N ASP A 120 3.16 -4.45 -0.03
CA ASP A 120 2.18 -5.24 0.73
C ASP A 120 1.71 -6.50 -0.02
N ALA A 121 1.87 -6.55 -1.35
CA ALA A 121 1.63 -7.77 -2.13
C ALA A 121 2.52 -8.95 -1.71
N ARG A 122 3.69 -8.67 -1.11
CA ARG A 122 4.65 -9.70 -0.66
C ARG A 122 4.24 -10.42 0.63
N TYR A 123 3.25 -9.90 1.36
CA TYR A 123 2.81 -10.50 2.62
C TYR A 123 1.65 -11.45 2.39
N ILE A 124 1.69 -12.59 3.06
CA ILE A 124 0.60 -13.56 3.17
C ILE A 124 0.05 -13.47 4.59
N LEU A 125 -1.26 -13.51 4.76
CA LEU A 125 -1.90 -13.47 6.07
C LEU A 125 -1.99 -14.88 6.63
N GLY A 126 -1.59 -15.05 7.90
CA GLY A 126 -1.64 -16.32 8.61
C GLY A 126 -2.32 -16.19 9.98
N GLY A 127 -2.52 -17.32 10.64
CA GLY A 127 -3.12 -17.41 11.97
C GLY A 127 -4.64 -17.28 11.96
N ILE A 128 -5.20 -16.35 12.73
CA ILE A 128 -6.65 -16.09 12.79
C ILE A 128 -7.00 -14.94 11.84
N ILE A 129 -7.92 -15.18 10.92
CA ILE A 129 -8.26 -14.25 9.84
C ILE A 129 -9.75 -14.04 9.76
N GLU A 130 -10.21 -12.79 9.88
CA GLU A 130 -11.58 -12.40 9.51
C GLU A 130 -11.60 -12.13 7.99
N PHE A 131 -12.52 -12.75 7.24
CA PHE A 131 -12.63 -12.60 5.78
C PHE A 131 -14.08 -12.39 5.35
N ASP A 132 -14.30 -11.34 4.52
CA ASP A 132 -15.60 -11.02 3.93
C ASP A 132 -15.44 -10.15 2.68
N ASP A 133 -16.54 -9.89 1.98
CA ASP A 133 -16.62 -8.93 0.89
C ASP A 133 -17.30 -7.62 1.28
N SER A 134 -16.94 -6.55 0.62
CA SER A 134 -17.62 -5.26 0.74
C SER A 134 -17.69 -4.53 -0.58
N TYR A 135 -18.61 -3.57 -0.68
CA TYR A 135 -18.84 -2.78 -1.90
C TYR A 135 -18.45 -1.33 -1.68
N PHE A 136 -17.66 -0.82 -2.62
CA PHE A 136 -17.16 0.54 -2.64
C PHE A 136 -17.69 1.28 -3.89
N GLY A 137 -18.21 2.48 -3.70
CA GLY A 137 -18.77 3.32 -4.74
C GLY A 137 -19.81 4.28 -4.20
N ALA A 138 -20.53 4.98 -5.09
CA ALA A 138 -21.58 5.91 -4.72
C ALA A 138 -22.76 5.18 -4.08
N LYS A 139 -23.35 5.81 -3.04
CA LYS A 139 -24.59 5.30 -2.44
C LYS A 139 -25.75 5.49 -3.42
N ILE A 140 -26.36 4.38 -3.84
CA ILE A 140 -27.60 4.38 -4.63
C ILE A 140 -28.75 4.16 -3.66
N LYS A 141 -29.72 5.10 -3.62
CA LYS A 141 -30.87 5.04 -2.73
C LYS A 141 -31.68 3.74 -2.99
N GLY A 142 -31.92 2.98 -1.93
CA GLY A 142 -32.72 1.74 -2.00
C GLY A 142 -31.96 0.50 -2.49
N VAL A 143 -30.70 0.61 -2.94
CA VAL A 143 -29.93 -0.52 -3.43
C VAL A 143 -28.69 -0.71 -2.55
N ARG A 144 -28.52 -1.92 -2.00
CA ARG A 144 -27.38 -2.25 -1.13
C ARG A 144 -26.66 -3.53 -1.59
N GLY A 145 -25.38 -3.64 -1.21
CA GLY A 145 -24.58 -4.84 -1.43
C GLY A 145 -24.37 -5.19 -2.90
N ARG A 146 -24.45 -6.46 -3.22
CA ARG A 146 -24.09 -7.05 -4.52
C ARG A 146 -24.89 -6.53 -5.72
N LYS A 147 -26.07 -5.96 -5.49
CA LYS A 147 -26.93 -5.40 -6.54
C LYS A 147 -26.67 -3.92 -6.84
N SER A 148 -25.77 -3.26 -6.10
CA SER A 148 -25.56 -1.81 -6.19
C SER A 148 -24.78 -1.35 -7.42
N GLY A 149 -24.20 -2.24 -8.23
CA GLY A 149 -23.28 -1.89 -9.32
C GLY A 149 -21.93 -1.31 -8.83
N ASN A 150 -21.71 -1.27 -7.51
CA ASN A 150 -20.47 -0.82 -6.90
C ASN A 150 -19.38 -1.88 -7.06
N GLN A 151 -18.10 -1.45 -6.94
CA GLN A 151 -16.96 -2.33 -7.05
C GLN A 151 -16.87 -3.26 -5.83
N GLY A 152 -16.87 -4.57 -6.07
CA GLY A 152 -16.61 -5.58 -5.06
C GLY A 152 -15.15 -5.55 -4.59
N VAL A 153 -14.95 -5.76 -3.29
CA VAL A 153 -13.63 -5.78 -2.65
C VAL A 153 -13.62 -6.92 -1.64
N PHE A 154 -12.68 -7.84 -1.77
CA PHE A 154 -12.36 -8.79 -0.71
C PHE A 154 -11.57 -8.11 0.38
N VAL A 155 -11.91 -8.38 1.63
CA VAL A 155 -11.27 -7.84 2.83
C VAL A 155 -10.85 -8.98 3.74
N ALA A 156 -9.57 -9.04 4.08
CA ALA A 156 -9.03 -10.01 5.03
C ALA A 156 -8.24 -9.30 6.12
N VAL A 157 -8.55 -9.59 7.37
CA VAL A 157 -7.93 -9.02 8.57
C VAL A 157 -7.28 -10.12 9.38
N GLY A 158 -5.95 -10.17 9.38
CA GLY A 158 -5.20 -11.06 10.27
C GLY A 158 -5.16 -10.51 11.69
N LYS A 159 -5.46 -11.37 12.67
CA LYS A 159 -5.44 -11.05 14.11
C LYS A 159 -4.20 -11.65 14.77
N ASP A 160 -3.79 -11.08 15.91
CA ASP A 160 -2.83 -11.69 16.81
C ASP A 160 -3.52 -12.72 17.74
N THR A 161 -2.72 -13.33 18.60
CA THR A 161 -3.20 -14.34 19.59
C THR A 161 -4.17 -13.77 20.63
N GLU A 162 -4.19 -12.44 20.80
CA GLU A 162 -5.10 -11.73 21.70
C GLU A 162 -6.38 -11.28 20.96
N GLY A 163 -6.53 -11.60 19.66
CA GLY A 163 -7.68 -11.25 18.84
C GLY A 163 -7.65 -9.81 18.32
N HIS A 164 -6.53 -9.08 18.43
CA HIS A 164 -6.41 -7.72 17.91
C HIS A 164 -5.98 -7.73 16.44
N PRO A 165 -6.51 -6.81 15.61
CA PRO A 165 -6.17 -6.75 14.20
C PRO A 165 -4.71 -6.33 14.00
N ARG A 166 -3.94 -7.08 13.22
CA ARG A 166 -2.50 -6.83 12.95
C ARG A 166 -2.28 -6.40 11.52
N TYR A 167 -2.75 -7.19 10.56
CA TYR A 167 -2.52 -6.98 9.14
C TYR A 167 -3.84 -6.97 8.37
N LEU A 168 -3.87 -6.22 7.30
CA LEU A 168 -5.03 -6.01 6.45
C LEU A 168 -4.67 -6.20 4.99
N LYS A 169 -5.51 -6.91 4.25
CA LYS A 169 -5.54 -6.91 2.78
C LYS A 169 -6.92 -6.52 2.27
N MET A 170 -6.93 -5.68 1.24
CA MET A 170 -8.14 -5.30 0.51
C MET A 170 -7.85 -5.35 -0.99
N LEU A 171 -8.54 -6.23 -1.72
CA LEU A 171 -8.34 -6.38 -3.16
C LEU A 171 -9.67 -6.26 -3.90
N THR A 172 -9.69 -5.43 -4.95
CA THR A 172 -10.85 -5.32 -5.83
C THR A 172 -11.07 -6.63 -6.59
N THR A 173 -12.34 -7.01 -6.74
CA THR A 173 -12.73 -8.22 -7.45
C THR A 173 -13.84 -7.92 -8.46
N PRO A 174 -13.87 -8.57 -9.61
CA PRO A 174 -14.96 -8.41 -10.58
C PRO A 174 -16.30 -8.99 -10.07
N ASN A 175 -16.23 -10.01 -9.22
CA ASN A 175 -17.39 -10.69 -8.63
C ASN A 175 -17.03 -11.46 -7.37
N ILE A 176 -18.05 -11.98 -6.68
CA ILE A 176 -17.88 -12.79 -5.45
C ILE A 176 -18.24 -14.26 -5.74
N GLN A 177 -17.74 -14.78 -6.86
CA GLN A 177 -17.91 -16.19 -7.23
C GLN A 177 -16.80 -17.05 -6.60
N ILE A 178 -17.05 -18.35 -6.53
CA ILE A 178 -16.15 -19.36 -5.96
C ILE A 178 -14.72 -19.24 -6.55
N THR A 179 -14.61 -19.05 -7.87
CA THR A 179 -13.30 -18.90 -8.56
C THR A 179 -12.53 -17.66 -8.13
N SER A 180 -13.22 -16.54 -7.94
CA SER A 180 -12.60 -15.28 -7.46
C SER A 180 -12.18 -15.38 -6.01
N VAL A 181 -13.01 -16.01 -5.17
CA VAL A 181 -12.67 -16.31 -3.76
C VAL A 181 -11.47 -17.23 -3.69
N LYS A 182 -11.48 -18.36 -4.44
CA LYS A 182 -10.37 -19.31 -4.48
C LYS A 182 -9.05 -18.62 -4.85
N LYS A 183 -9.06 -17.82 -5.91
CA LYS A 183 -7.88 -17.04 -6.29
C LYS A 183 -7.38 -16.14 -5.16
N PHE A 184 -8.29 -15.42 -4.48
CA PHE A 184 -7.90 -14.52 -3.39
C PHE A 184 -7.28 -15.29 -2.23
N VAL A 185 -7.90 -16.39 -1.77
CA VAL A 185 -7.42 -17.15 -0.59
C VAL A 185 -6.10 -17.85 -0.90
N ASP A 186 -5.94 -18.46 -2.08
CA ASP A 186 -4.72 -19.16 -2.50
C ASP A 186 -3.52 -18.19 -2.62
N GLU A 187 -3.73 -16.95 -3.07
CA GLU A 187 -2.67 -15.96 -3.27
C GLU A 187 -2.33 -15.16 -1.99
N ASN A 188 -3.23 -15.08 -1.01
CA ASN A 188 -3.12 -14.10 0.07
C ASN A 188 -3.22 -14.67 1.49
N LEU A 189 -3.66 -15.91 1.66
CA LEU A 189 -3.80 -16.55 2.97
C LEU A 189 -2.85 -17.74 3.09
N GLU A 190 -2.27 -17.91 4.27
CA GLU A 190 -1.41 -19.03 4.61
C GLU A 190 -2.24 -20.30 4.85
N ILE A 191 -1.86 -21.39 4.21
CA ILE A 191 -2.50 -22.70 4.37
C ILE A 191 -2.50 -23.11 5.85
N GLY A 192 -3.61 -23.66 6.33
CA GLY A 192 -3.79 -24.06 7.74
C GLY A 192 -4.27 -22.93 8.66
N SER A 193 -4.47 -21.72 8.12
CA SER A 193 -5.02 -20.61 8.93
C SER A 193 -6.48 -20.84 9.33
N ASN A 194 -6.87 -20.26 10.47
CA ASN A 194 -8.25 -20.20 10.93
C ASN A 194 -8.96 -19.01 10.22
N VAL A 195 -9.95 -19.29 9.38
CA VAL A 195 -10.67 -18.25 8.62
C VAL A 195 -12.11 -18.15 9.10
N GLU A 196 -12.46 -16.97 9.63
CA GLU A 196 -13.80 -16.61 10.10
C GLU A 196 -14.55 -15.85 9.00
N THR A 197 -15.79 -16.24 8.64
CA THR A 197 -16.60 -15.60 7.59
C THR A 197 -18.07 -15.48 7.99
N ASP A 198 -18.86 -14.67 7.24
CA ASP A 198 -20.32 -14.53 7.39
C ASP A 198 -21.13 -15.75 6.91
N GLY A 199 -20.50 -16.87 6.55
CA GLY A 199 -21.17 -18.08 6.09
C GLY A 199 -21.67 -18.01 4.64
N PHE A 200 -21.35 -16.96 3.86
CA PHE A 200 -21.74 -16.89 2.46
C PHE A 200 -21.25 -18.10 1.67
N ARG A 201 -22.15 -18.73 0.93
CA ARG A 201 -21.92 -20.04 0.30
C ARG A 201 -20.69 -20.09 -0.63
N SER A 202 -20.31 -18.96 -1.27
CA SER A 202 -19.15 -18.91 -2.15
C SER A 202 -17.81 -19.07 -1.41
N TYR A 203 -17.78 -18.91 -0.08
CA TYR A 203 -16.60 -19.09 0.74
C TYR A 203 -16.34 -20.55 1.12
N ARG A 204 -17.40 -21.37 1.21
CA ARG A 204 -17.34 -22.75 1.74
C ARG A 204 -16.34 -23.64 1.00
N GLN A 205 -16.50 -23.75 -0.33
CA GLN A 205 -15.64 -24.64 -1.13
C GLN A 205 -14.17 -24.18 -1.18
N PRO A 206 -13.84 -22.89 -1.43
CA PRO A 206 -12.45 -22.45 -1.45
C PRO A 206 -11.70 -22.61 -0.12
N LEU A 207 -12.42 -22.57 1.01
CA LEU A 207 -11.82 -22.67 2.34
C LEU A 207 -11.79 -24.10 2.90
N ALA A 208 -12.59 -25.04 2.36
CA ALA A 208 -12.77 -26.37 2.91
C ALA A 208 -11.52 -27.26 2.88
N GLU A 209 -10.65 -27.11 1.87
CA GLU A 209 -9.52 -28.01 1.65
C GLU A 209 -8.29 -27.65 2.48
N ASN A 210 -7.99 -26.36 2.58
CA ASN A 210 -6.68 -25.90 3.07
C ASN A 210 -6.76 -24.98 4.31
N PHE A 211 -7.95 -24.73 4.85
CA PHE A 211 -8.16 -23.79 5.95
C PHE A 211 -9.08 -24.40 7.02
N ILE A 212 -8.94 -23.93 8.26
CA ILE A 212 -9.90 -24.22 9.32
C ILE A 212 -10.98 -23.13 9.25
N HIS A 213 -12.14 -23.48 8.67
CA HIS A 213 -13.18 -22.50 8.34
C HIS A 213 -14.27 -22.45 9.41
N TYR A 214 -14.46 -21.26 9.99
CA TYR A 214 -15.54 -20.94 10.92
C TYR A 214 -16.52 -19.98 10.23
N ALA A 215 -17.75 -20.43 10.05
CA ALA A 215 -18.81 -19.65 9.43
C ALA A 215 -19.91 -19.37 10.45
N GLU A 216 -20.25 -18.11 10.66
CA GLU A 216 -21.36 -17.67 11.52
C GLU A 216 -22.18 -16.63 10.79
N ASP A 217 -23.50 -16.84 10.70
CA ASP A 217 -24.41 -15.88 10.08
C ASP A 217 -24.39 -14.56 10.86
N PHE A 218 -24.43 -13.44 10.13
CA PHE A 218 -24.38 -12.11 10.73
C PHE A 218 -25.48 -11.92 11.77
N SER A 219 -25.05 -11.59 13.00
CA SER A 219 -25.94 -11.16 14.09
C SER A 219 -25.47 -9.79 14.60
N PRO A 220 -26.38 -8.80 14.78
CA PRO A 220 -26.01 -7.50 15.34
C PRO A 220 -25.47 -7.54 16.76
N VAL A 221 -25.70 -8.63 17.48
CA VAL A 221 -25.28 -8.84 18.89
C VAL A 221 -23.95 -9.59 18.96
N SER A 222 -23.57 -10.30 17.90
CA SER A 222 -22.31 -11.06 17.84
C SER A 222 -21.10 -10.15 17.59
N ASP A 223 -20.00 -10.45 18.29
CA ASP A 223 -18.69 -9.84 18.02
C ASP A 223 -17.99 -10.47 16.79
N HIS A 224 -18.66 -11.37 16.10
CA HIS A 224 -18.16 -12.02 14.90
C HIS A 224 -17.85 -10.99 13.78
N LEU A 225 -16.68 -11.09 13.15
CA LEU A 225 -16.15 -10.15 12.15
C LEU A 225 -16.12 -8.66 12.58
N LYS A 226 -16.04 -8.41 13.88
CA LYS A 226 -16.10 -7.07 14.47
C LYS A 226 -15.01 -6.12 13.94
N TRP A 227 -13.78 -6.61 13.84
CA TRP A 227 -12.67 -5.81 13.36
C TRP A 227 -12.78 -5.54 11.87
N LEU A 228 -13.17 -6.53 11.11
CA LEU A 228 -13.36 -6.40 9.67
C LEU A 228 -14.41 -5.32 9.34
N HIS A 229 -15.58 -5.36 9.98
CA HIS A 229 -16.62 -4.36 9.77
C HIS A 229 -16.19 -2.94 10.16
N ARG A 230 -15.46 -2.77 11.28
CA ARG A 230 -14.88 -1.48 11.68
C ARG A 230 -13.86 -0.96 10.68
N ILE A 231 -13.00 -1.84 10.18
CA ILE A 231 -11.95 -1.48 9.21
C ILE A 231 -12.58 -1.12 7.86
N ILE A 232 -13.60 -1.85 7.40
CA ILE A 232 -14.36 -1.50 6.20
C ILE A 232 -14.99 -0.09 6.33
N GLY A 233 -15.62 0.20 7.47
CA GLY A 233 -16.15 1.53 7.77
C GLY A 233 -15.09 2.62 7.69
N ASN A 234 -13.93 2.38 8.30
CA ASN A 234 -12.79 3.31 8.26
C ASN A 234 -12.23 3.50 6.84
N ALA A 235 -12.15 2.42 6.03
CA ALA A 235 -11.70 2.52 4.64
C ALA A 235 -12.68 3.35 3.78
N LYS A 236 -13.99 3.16 3.97
CA LYS A 236 -15.02 3.98 3.31
C LYS A 236 -14.91 5.45 3.71
N ASN A 237 -14.70 5.73 5.00
CA ASN A 237 -14.50 7.09 5.50
C ASN A 237 -13.20 7.72 4.96
N PHE A 238 -12.11 6.96 4.86
CA PHE A 238 -10.85 7.41 4.27
C PHE A 238 -11.05 7.84 2.80
N ILE A 239 -11.77 7.04 2.01
CA ILE A 239 -12.02 7.33 0.60
C ILE A 239 -12.98 8.53 0.45
N ASN A 240 -14.08 8.55 1.19
CA ASN A 240 -15.11 9.57 1.02
C ASN A 240 -14.71 10.91 1.67
N GLY A 241 -14.01 10.88 2.82
CA GLY A 241 -13.64 12.08 3.56
C GLY A 241 -12.52 12.88 2.91
N THR A 242 -11.50 12.20 2.37
CA THR A 242 -10.34 12.88 1.78
C THR A 242 -10.45 13.06 0.28
N TYR A 243 -11.05 12.09 -0.42
CA TYR A 243 -11.04 12.05 -1.89
C TYR A 243 -12.43 12.26 -2.50
N HIS A 244 -13.47 12.39 -1.67
CA HIS A 244 -14.87 12.61 -2.08
C HIS A 244 -15.39 11.57 -3.09
N GLY A 245 -14.86 10.35 -3.02
CA GLY A 245 -15.13 9.26 -3.94
C GLY A 245 -13.98 9.04 -4.94
N VAL A 246 -13.88 7.81 -5.40
CA VAL A 246 -12.84 7.36 -6.34
C VAL A 246 -13.50 6.47 -7.38
N SER A 247 -13.13 6.65 -8.66
CA SER A 247 -13.62 5.76 -9.72
C SER A 247 -13.12 4.32 -9.52
N THR A 248 -13.91 3.35 -9.97
CA THR A 248 -13.58 1.91 -9.86
C THR A 248 -12.20 1.58 -10.45
N LYS A 249 -11.84 2.25 -11.56
CA LYS A 249 -10.52 2.12 -12.22
C LYS A 249 -9.34 2.39 -11.29
N HIS A 250 -9.50 3.27 -10.33
CA HIS A 250 -8.41 3.72 -9.43
C HIS A 250 -8.56 3.23 -7.99
N LEU A 251 -9.68 2.61 -7.65
CA LEU A 251 -10.02 2.20 -6.28
C LEU A 251 -8.90 1.39 -5.62
N GLN A 252 -8.34 0.40 -6.34
CA GLN A 252 -7.28 -0.46 -5.78
C GLN A 252 -6.10 0.33 -5.23
N MET A 253 -5.66 1.38 -5.90
CA MET A 253 -4.52 2.18 -5.43
C MET A 253 -4.80 2.87 -4.09
N TYR A 254 -6.03 3.30 -3.85
CA TYR A 254 -6.43 3.95 -2.60
C TYR A 254 -6.62 2.94 -1.47
N LEU A 255 -7.15 1.75 -1.79
CA LEU A 255 -7.22 0.63 -0.85
C LEU A 255 -5.82 0.17 -0.45
N SER A 256 -4.88 0.10 -1.40
CA SER A 256 -3.47 -0.24 -1.14
C SER A 256 -2.80 0.78 -0.23
N GLU A 257 -3.07 2.09 -0.41
CA GLU A 257 -2.62 3.13 0.52
C GLU A 257 -3.20 2.93 1.92
N PHE A 258 -4.50 2.65 2.02
CA PHE A 258 -5.17 2.41 3.30
C PHE A 258 -4.59 1.18 4.03
N CYS A 259 -4.43 0.05 3.32
CA CYS A 259 -3.81 -1.16 3.87
C CYS A 259 -2.37 -0.91 4.32
N TYR A 260 -1.55 -0.26 3.49
CA TYR A 260 -0.17 0.06 3.82
C TYR A 260 -0.06 0.88 5.13
N ARG A 261 -0.91 1.89 5.30
CA ARG A 261 -0.98 2.71 6.50
C ARG A 261 -1.44 1.92 7.72
N PHE A 262 -2.48 1.10 7.56
CA PHE A 262 -3.00 0.24 8.61
C PHE A 262 -1.93 -0.75 9.10
N ASN A 263 -1.26 -1.44 8.18
CA ASN A 263 -0.23 -2.43 8.46
C ASN A 263 1.01 -1.84 9.17
N ARG A 264 1.18 -0.51 9.09
CA ARG A 264 2.32 0.20 9.69
C ARG A 264 1.92 1.22 10.75
N ARG A 265 0.69 1.18 11.25
CA ARG A 265 0.17 2.17 12.22
C ARG A 265 0.97 2.27 13.52
N ASN A 266 1.65 1.18 13.88
CA ASN A 266 2.45 1.09 15.10
C ASN A 266 3.92 1.54 14.92
N PHE A 267 4.36 1.89 13.70
CA PHE A 267 5.75 2.32 13.46
C PHE A 267 6.02 3.80 13.80
N GLY A 268 5.00 4.59 14.14
CA GLY A 268 5.16 5.97 14.57
C GLY A 268 6.00 6.81 13.59
N GLY A 269 7.08 7.42 14.09
CA GLY A 269 7.97 8.27 13.29
C GLY A 269 8.76 7.58 12.18
N ALA A 270 8.79 6.24 12.14
CA ALA A 270 9.54 5.48 11.14
C ALA A 270 8.77 5.26 9.82
N ILE A 271 7.53 5.72 9.70
CA ILE A 271 6.71 5.50 8.48
C ILE A 271 7.36 6.11 7.24
N PHE A 272 8.02 7.27 7.36
CA PHE A 272 8.74 7.91 6.25
C PHE A 272 9.86 7.00 5.70
N ASP A 273 10.71 6.49 6.58
CA ASP A 273 11.82 5.61 6.20
C ASP A 273 11.32 4.28 5.62
N ARG A 274 10.24 3.74 6.18
CA ARG A 274 9.57 2.53 5.66
C ARG A 274 8.97 2.75 4.27
N LEU A 275 8.43 3.93 4.01
CA LEU A 275 7.88 4.27 2.69
C LEU A 275 9.00 4.46 1.66
N LEU A 276 10.11 5.09 2.04
CA LEU A 276 11.29 5.17 1.18
C LEU A 276 11.86 3.78 0.83
N LEU A 277 11.92 2.87 1.79
CA LEU A 277 12.31 1.47 1.52
C LEU A 277 11.36 0.80 0.52
N ALA A 278 10.05 1.05 0.61
CA ALA A 278 9.08 0.52 -0.36
C ALA A 278 9.25 1.14 -1.76
N ILE A 279 9.76 2.35 -1.84
CA ILE A 279 9.97 3.10 -3.09
C ILE A 279 11.20 2.59 -3.87
N VAL A 280 12.23 2.17 -3.17
CA VAL A 280 13.50 1.72 -3.79
C VAL A 280 13.59 0.21 -3.99
N GLY A 281 12.78 -0.58 -3.29
CA GLY A 281 12.73 -2.05 -3.32
C GLY A 281 11.48 -2.62 -3.85
#